data_204e1892e245a04bf012bb789ce35b36
#
_entry.id   204e1892e245a04bf012bb789ce35b36
#
_cell.length_a   1.000
_cell.length_b   1.000
_cell.length_c   1.000
_cell.angle_alpha   90.00
_cell.angle_beta   90.00
_cell.angle_gamma   90.00
#
_symmetry.space_group_name_H-M   'P 1'
#
loop_
_entity.id
_entity.type
_entity.pdbx_description
1 polymer ?
#
loop_
_entity_poly.entity_id
_entity_poly.type
_entity_poly.pdbx_seq_one_letter_code
_entity_poly.pdbx_strand_id
1 'polypeptide(L)'
;LSFLSRSFERHFNERPFLSHTCYLFLTKTTKVRSRQESTFSTLCKGRLVPKEIEDRETVTRFLEAVGQFEKIMNDSGFVTLRRLTTDEITGTETAAGIVEKYLSLSQHDTTVLKDIQLNPEEMRIGDDILCLHTLSDTEDLPGKVATDSRYERLSTDRSDCRLSFAAPVGLLLDCNHCYNQYIFIDDHGENLKRFEQTARNMHSLSRYSRSNQINKAWIEEYLNEAHSKGLTSVRCHCNVMAWSDDREELRRIKNEVGSQLALMECKPRHN
;
A
#
# COMPACT_ATOMS: atom_id res chain seq x y z
N LEU A 1 -8.94 25.05 -35.38
CA LEU A 1 -9.07 24.02 -34.33
C LEU A 1 -10.53 23.66 -34.15
N SER A 2 -10.84 22.37 -34.15
CA SER A 2 -12.20 21.87 -33.93
C SER A 2 -12.67 22.21 -32.48
N PHE A 3 -13.99 22.25 -32.27
CA PHE A 3 -14.56 22.42 -30.92
C PHE A 3 -13.95 21.43 -29.93
N LEU A 4 -13.78 20.18 -30.34
CA LEU A 4 -13.17 19.13 -29.53
C LEU A 4 -11.72 19.47 -29.13
N SER A 5 -10.88 19.93 -30.08
CA SER A 5 -9.51 20.30 -29.75
C SER A 5 -9.44 21.43 -28.74
N ARG A 6 -10.28 22.46 -28.86
CA ARG A 6 -10.35 23.55 -27.88
C ARG A 6 -10.86 23.08 -26.52
N SER A 7 -11.83 22.16 -26.50
CA SER A 7 -12.34 21.58 -25.26
C SER A 7 -11.28 20.76 -24.54
N PHE A 8 -10.48 19.98 -25.29
CA PHE A 8 -9.34 19.25 -24.74
C PHE A 8 -8.26 20.20 -24.21
N GLU A 9 -7.83 21.18 -25.01
CA GLU A 9 -6.84 22.18 -24.59
C GLU A 9 -7.27 22.89 -23.31
N ARG A 10 -8.55 23.30 -23.22
CA ARG A 10 -9.11 23.93 -22.05
C ARG A 10 -9.10 22.99 -20.84
N HIS A 11 -9.53 21.75 -21.02
CA HIS A 11 -9.54 20.76 -19.95
C HIS A 11 -8.14 20.51 -19.38
N PHE A 12 -7.14 20.44 -20.24
CA PHE A 12 -5.76 20.19 -19.83
C PHE A 12 -5.05 21.44 -19.27
N ASN A 13 -5.42 22.63 -19.71
CA ASN A 13 -4.80 23.87 -19.24
C ASN A 13 -5.44 24.42 -17.95
N GLU A 14 -6.69 24.07 -17.66
CA GLU A 14 -7.42 24.58 -16.50
C GLU A 14 -7.36 23.65 -15.27
N ARG A 15 -6.77 22.46 -15.39
CA ARG A 15 -6.66 21.49 -14.30
C ARG A 15 -5.21 21.24 -13.92
N PRO A 16 -4.90 21.16 -12.61
CA PRO A 16 -3.58 20.74 -12.18
C PRO A 16 -3.34 19.29 -12.62
N PHE A 17 -2.17 19.02 -13.15
CA PHE A 17 -1.70 17.67 -13.44
C PHE A 17 -0.80 17.21 -12.33
N LEU A 18 -1.08 16.02 -11.80
CA LEU A 18 -0.18 15.33 -10.89
C LEU A 18 0.70 14.37 -11.67
N SER A 19 1.99 14.43 -11.40
CA SER A 19 2.93 13.41 -11.85
C SER A 19 2.99 12.31 -10.78
N HIS A 20 2.73 11.07 -11.18
CA HIS A 20 2.82 9.94 -10.27
C HIS A 20 4.06 9.11 -10.58
N THR A 21 4.82 8.78 -9.54
CA THR A 21 5.89 7.81 -9.60
C THR A 21 5.51 6.61 -8.74
N CYS A 22 5.56 5.43 -9.33
CA CYS A 22 5.22 4.19 -8.63
C CYS A 22 6.50 3.40 -8.35
N TYR A 23 6.71 3.03 -7.09
CA TYR A 23 7.80 2.17 -6.66
C TYR A 23 7.25 0.86 -6.11
N LEU A 24 7.82 -0.24 -6.56
CA LEU A 24 7.48 -1.58 -6.07
C LEU A 24 8.67 -2.17 -5.32
N PHE A 25 8.46 -2.46 -4.04
CA PHE A 25 9.45 -3.09 -3.18
C PHE A 25 9.11 -4.57 -3.00
N LEU A 26 9.95 -5.45 -3.49
CA LEU A 26 9.87 -6.89 -3.25
C LEU A 26 10.80 -7.25 -2.11
N THR A 27 10.24 -7.76 -1.03
CA THR A 27 11.00 -8.15 0.16
C THR A 27 10.72 -9.59 0.52
N LYS A 28 11.76 -10.33 0.90
CA LYS A 28 11.61 -11.64 1.51
C LYS A 28 11.84 -11.50 3.00
N THR A 29 10.78 -11.72 3.78
CA THR A 29 10.93 -11.81 5.23
C THR A 29 11.56 -13.15 5.56
N THR A 30 12.65 -13.12 6.31
CA THR A 30 13.20 -14.33 6.93
C THR A 30 12.18 -14.88 7.91
N LYS A 31 12.06 -16.21 8.05
CA LYS A 31 11.17 -16.81 9.05
C LYS A 31 11.47 -16.14 10.38
N VAL A 32 10.48 -15.45 10.93
CA VAL A 32 10.59 -14.86 12.26
C VAL A 32 10.82 -16.02 13.23
N ARG A 33 12.08 -16.23 13.57
CA ARG A 33 12.43 -17.14 14.65
C ARG A 33 11.69 -16.65 15.88
N SER A 34 11.24 -17.57 16.67
CA SER A 34 10.37 -17.39 17.83
C SER A 34 10.44 -16.00 18.48
N ARG A 35 9.37 -15.52 19.06
CA ARG A 35 9.25 -14.22 19.78
C ARG A 35 10.41 -13.84 20.71
N GLN A 36 11.36 -14.74 20.94
CA GLN A 36 12.54 -14.55 21.78
C GLN A 36 13.75 -13.96 21.03
N GLU A 37 13.75 -13.92 19.70
CA GLU A 37 14.80 -13.28 18.92
C GLU A 37 14.38 -11.88 18.46
N SER A 38 14.41 -10.95 19.39
CA SER A 38 14.25 -9.51 19.09
C SER A 38 15.48 -8.96 18.36
N THR A 39 15.34 -7.82 17.69
CA THR A 39 16.46 -7.06 17.10
C THR A 39 17.58 -6.84 18.12
N PHE A 40 17.24 -6.64 19.39
CA PHE A 40 18.17 -6.48 20.48
C PHE A 40 18.97 -7.77 20.78
N SER A 41 18.33 -8.93 20.72
CA SER A 41 18.99 -10.23 20.85
C SER A 41 19.99 -10.49 19.71
N THR A 42 19.68 -10.04 18.51
CA THR A 42 20.57 -10.15 17.35
C THR A 42 21.80 -9.25 17.50
N LEU A 43 21.62 -8.03 17.99
CA LEU A 43 22.73 -7.10 18.34
C LEU A 43 23.62 -7.65 19.44
N CYS A 44 23.04 -8.23 20.49
CA CYS A 44 23.80 -8.85 21.59
C CYS A 44 24.64 -10.07 21.13
N LYS A 45 24.24 -10.75 20.06
CA LYS A 45 25.01 -11.83 19.44
C LYS A 45 26.12 -11.34 18.50
N GLY A 46 26.33 -10.03 18.40
CA GLY A 46 27.36 -9.44 17.54
C GLY A 46 27.03 -9.51 16.04
N ARG A 47 25.76 -9.68 15.67
CA ARG A 47 25.32 -9.74 14.27
C ARG A 47 24.37 -8.61 13.99
N LEU A 48 24.73 -7.74 13.07
CA LEU A 48 23.89 -6.67 12.57
C LEU A 48 22.94 -7.13 11.44
N VAL A 49 23.26 -8.25 10.80
CA VAL A 49 22.59 -8.75 9.62
C VAL A 49 22.04 -10.17 9.89
N PRO A 50 20.80 -10.49 9.50
CA PRO A 50 20.27 -11.85 9.56
C PRO A 50 21.15 -12.85 8.77
N LYS A 51 21.33 -14.06 9.29
CA LYS A 51 22.15 -15.10 8.63
C LYS A 51 21.70 -15.41 7.20
N GLU A 52 20.42 -15.29 6.95
CA GLU A 52 19.79 -15.60 5.67
C GLU A 52 20.22 -14.63 4.56
N ILE A 53 20.65 -13.42 4.92
CA ILE A 53 21.20 -12.43 3.96
C ILE A 53 22.67 -12.78 3.61
N GLU A 54 23.37 -13.46 4.52
CA GLU A 54 24.74 -13.95 4.29
C GLU A 54 24.77 -15.24 3.45
N ASP A 55 23.66 -15.97 3.40
CA ASP A 55 23.55 -17.21 2.63
C ASP A 55 23.33 -16.92 1.14
N ARG A 56 24.38 -17.13 0.34
CA ARG A 56 24.33 -16.89 -1.11
C ARG A 56 23.23 -17.65 -1.82
N GLU A 57 22.93 -18.87 -1.41
CA GLU A 57 21.89 -19.68 -2.05
C GLU A 57 20.51 -19.07 -1.81
N THR A 58 20.23 -18.61 -0.61
CA THR A 58 18.98 -17.90 -0.27
C THR A 58 18.83 -16.60 -1.05
N VAL A 59 19.91 -15.82 -1.17
CA VAL A 59 19.90 -14.58 -1.95
C VAL A 59 19.72 -14.88 -3.44
N THR A 60 20.41 -15.86 -3.99
CA THR A 60 20.28 -16.25 -5.40
C THR A 60 18.86 -16.68 -5.72
N ARG A 61 18.25 -17.56 -4.93
CA ARG A 61 16.86 -18.01 -5.11
C ARG A 61 15.86 -16.83 -5.01
N PHE A 62 16.11 -15.87 -4.13
CA PHE A 62 15.28 -14.68 -4.06
C PHE A 62 15.40 -13.83 -5.31
N LEU A 63 16.61 -13.58 -5.80
CA LEU A 63 16.84 -12.81 -7.03
C LEU A 63 16.27 -13.50 -8.28
N GLU A 64 16.31 -14.82 -8.35
CA GLU A 64 15.66 -15.59 -9.40
C GLU A 64 14.12 -15.41 -9.36
N ALA A 65 13.52 -15.50 -8.19
CA ALA A 65 12.10 -15.26 -8.01
C ALA A 65 11.70 -13.81 -8.40
N VAL A 66 12.50 -12.82 -8.04
CA VAL A 66 12.33 -11.43 -8.47
C VAL A 66 12.41 -11.30 -9.98
N GLY A 67 13.38 -11.97 -10.63
CA GLY A 67 13.51 -11.97 -12.10
C GLY A 67 12.30 -12.61 -12.80
N GLN A 68 11.77 -13.71 -12.25
CA GLN A 68 10.54 -14.33 -12.77
C GLN A 68 9.32 -13.41 -12.62
N PHE A 69 9.17 -12.77 -11.46
CA PHE A 69 8.09 -11.81 -11.22
C PHE A 69 8.18 -10.62 -12.19
N GLU A 70 9.37 -10.01 -12.32
CA GLU A 70 9.62 -8.91 -13.26
C GLU A 70 9.24 -9.28 -14.68
N LYS A 71 9.62 -10.49 -15.12
CA LYS A 71 9.27 -10.99 -16.45
C LYS A 71 7.77 -11.15 -16.63
N ILE A 72 7.07 -11.76 -15.66
CA ILE A 72 5.61 -11.95 -15.73
C ILE A 72 4.91 -10.59 -15.83
N MET A 73 5.32 -9.61 -15.04
CA MET A 73 4.73 -8.28 -15.06
C MET A 73 4.97 -7.56 -16.39
N ASN A 74 6.20 -7.62 -16.92
CA ASN A 74 6.55 -7.01 -18.20
C ASN A 74 5.82 -7.72 -19.37
N ASP A 75 5.73 -9.03 -19.35
CA ASP A 75 5.05 -9.83 -20.39
C ASP A 75 3.52 -9.60 -20.36
N SER A 76 2.96 -9.13 -19.25
CA SER A 76 1.53 -8.80 -19.15
C SER A 76 1.08 -7.65 -20.04
N GLY A 77 2.01 -6.77 -20.43
CA GLY A 77 1.75 -5.58 -21.23
C GLY A 77 1.03 -4.44 -20.50
N PHE A 78 0.69 -4.60 -19.21
CA PHE A 78 0.04 -3.56 -18.41
C PHE A 78 1.04 -2.57 -17.80
N VAL A 79 2.21 -3.06 -17.42
CA VAL A 79 3.27 -2.28 -16.78
C VAL A 79 4.62 -2.69 -17.31
N THR A 80 5.58 -1.77 -17.27
CA THR A 80 6.99 -2.07 -17.52
C THR A 80 7.76 -1.80 -16.23
N LEU A 81 8.35 -2.85 -15.67
CA LEU A 81 9.17 -2.75 -14.47
C LEU A 81 10.64 -2.58 -14.85
N ARG A 82 11.32 -1.71 -14.13
CA ARG A 82 12.75 -1.49 -14.21
C ARG A 82 13.34 -1.55 -12.80
N ARG A 83 14.43 -2.27 -12.65
CA ARG A 83 15.18 -2.28 -11.38
C ARG A 83 15.87 -0.93 -11.18
N LEU A 84 15.82 -0.46 -9.96
CA LEU A 84 16.57 0.71 -9.56
C LEU A 84 18.02 0.34 -9.25
N THR A 85 18.92 1.26 -9.53
CA THR A 85 20.31 1.17 -9.11
C THR A 85 20.47 1.53 -7.63
N THR A 86 21.60 1.18 -7.05
CA THR A 86 21.92 1.57 -5.68
C THR A 86 21.87 3.08 -5.52
N ASP A 87 22.43 3.82 -6.46
CA ASP A 87 22.48 5.29 -6.43
C ASP A 87 21.07 5.91 -6.49
N GLU A 88 20.14 5.33 -7.26
CA GLU A 88 18.76 5.77 -7.27
C GLU A 88 18.02 5.52 -5.95
N ILE A 89 18.45 4.51 -5.18
CA ILE A 89 17.86 4.20 -3.87
C ILE A 89 18.48 5.07 -2.78
N THR A 90 19.80 5.11 -2.70
CA THR A 90 20.54 5.77 -1.62
C THR A 90 20.81 7.23 -1.85
N GLY A 91 20.75 7.69 -3.10
CA GLY A 91 21.20 9.02 -3.51
C GLY A 91 22.70 9.09 -3.79
N THR A 92 23.10 10.19 -4.36
CA THR A 92 24.48 10.59 -4.64
C THR A 92 24.72 11.99 -4.07
N GLU A 93 25.95 12.48 -4.13
CA GLU A 93 26.27 13.87 -3.71
C GLU A 93 25.46 14.94 -4.48
N THR A 94 24.98 14.62 -5.67
CA THR A 94 24.32 15.57 -6.58
C THR A 94 22.82 15.29 -6.80
N ALA A 95 22.35 14.10 -6.40
CA ALA A 95 20.96 13.70 -6.64
C ALA A 95 20.39 12.92 -5.45
N ALA A 96 19.23 13.34 -4.98
CA ALA A 96 18.51 12.68 -3.89
C ALA A 96 18.01 11.29 -4.29
N GLY A 97 18.23 10.30 -3.43
CA GLY A 97 17.69 8.96 -3.58
C GLY A 97 16.21 8.87 -3.17
N ILE A 98 15.58 7.72 -3.44
CA ILE A 98 14.18 7.48 -3.07
C ILE A 98 13.93 7.70 -1.57
N VAL A 99 14.83 7.21 -0.72
CA VAL A 99 14.67 7.32 0.75
C VAL A 99 14.70 8.79 1.18
N GLU A 100 15.61 9.56 0.62
CA GLU A 100 15.71 10.99 0.92
C GLU A 100 14.48 11.76 0.41
N LYS A 101 14.03 11.48 -0.81
CA LYS A 101 12.81 12.06 -1.39
C LYS A 101 11.58 11.76 -0.53
N TYR A 102 11.44 10.54 -0.05
CA TYR A 102 10.34 10.14 0.82
C TYR A 102 10.40 10.86 2.18
N LEU A 103 11.57 10.92 2.80
CA LEU A 103 11.74 11.55 4.11
C LEU A 103 11.67 13.09 4.06
N SER A 104 12.00 13.70 2.93
CA SER A 104 11.94 15.16 2.76
C SER A 104 10.67 15.65 2.09
N LEU A 105 9.78 14.76 1.64
CA LEU A 105 8.60 15.04 0.82
C LEU A 105 8.94 15.86 -0.44
N SER A 106 10.17 15.72 -0.93
CA SER A 106 10.66 16.48 -2.07
C SER A 106 10.60 15.64 -3.34
N GLN A 107 10.08 16.24 -4.41
CA GLN A 107 10.18 15.67 -5.75
C GLN A 107 11.42 16.18 -6.50
N HIS A 108 12.18 17.12 -5.92
CA HIS A 108 13.38 17.69 -6.52
C HIS A 108 14.59 16.82 -6.24
N ASP A 109 15.55 16.87 -7.15
CA ASP A 109 16.79 16.09 -7.04
C ASP A 109 17.81 16.67 -6.04
N THR A 110 17.44 17.72 -5.32
CA THR A 110 18.30 18.32 -4.28
C THR A 110 18.14 17.66 -2.95
N THR A 111 19.26 17.22 -2.37
CA THR A 111 19.36 16.70 -1.01
C THR A 111 19.21 17.84 0.01
N VAL A 112 18.00 18.02 0.50
CA VAL A 112 17.78 18.88 1.68
C VAL A 112 17.11 18.02 2.73
N LEU A 113 17.86 17.67 3.77
CA LEU A 113 17.28 17.05 4.95
C LEU A 113 16.40 18.08 5.65
N LYS A 114 15.15 17.74 5.87
CA LYS A 114 14.18 18.53 6.60
C LYS A 114 14.01 17.98 8.02
N ASP A 115 13.75 18.85 8.98
CA ASP A 115 13.40 18.42 10.34
C ASP A 115 12.07 17.69 10.35
N ILE A 116 12.03 16.55 11.06
CA ILE A 116 10.81 15.76 11.25
C ILE A 116 10.33 15.99 12.68
N GLN A 117 9.14 16.57 12.82
CA GLN A 117 8.48 16.83 14.09
C GLN A 117 7.24 15.95 14.22
N LEU A 118 7.25 15.07 15.22
CA LEU A 118 6.15 14.17 15.52
C LEU A 118 5.49 14.62 16.85
N ASN A 119 4.57 15.55 16.74
CA ASN A 119 3.76 15.99 17.87
C ASN A 119 2.41 15.25 17.88
N PRO A 120 1.78 15.05 19.05
CA PRO A 120 0.49 14.37 19.13
C PRO A 120 -0.62 15.02 18.31
N GLU A 121 -0.56 16.34 18.15
CA GLU A 121 -1.60 17.11 17.44
C GLU A 121 -1.24 17.39 15.97
N GLU A 122 0.04 17.34 15.62
CA GLU A 122 0.50 17.75 14.30
C GLU A 122 1.82 17.06 13.94
N MET A 123 1.88 16.48 12.78
CA MET A 123 3.13 15.96 12.20
C MET A 123 3.64 16.93 11.14
N ARG A 124 4.95 17.20 11.15
CA ARG A 124 5.61 18.10 10.20
C ARG A 124 6.88 17.51 9.64
N ILE A 125 7.15 17.84 8.37
CA ILE A 125 8.43 17.61 7.71
C ILE A 125 8.85 18.95 7.09
N GLY A 126 9.77 19.65 7.73
CA GLY A 126 10.09 21.04 7.40
C GLY A 126 8.86 21.94 7.58
N ASP A 127 8.49 22.65 6.54
CA ASP A 127 7.32 23.54 6.54
C ASP A 127 6.01 22.78 6.22
N ASP A 128 6.10 21.57 5.66
CA ASP A 128 4.95 20.78 5.28
C ASP A 128 4.26 20.15 6.51
N ILE A 129 2.96 20.33 6.62
CA ILE A 129 2.11 19.70 7.63
C ILE A 129 1.47 18.47 6.99
N LEU A 130 1.49 17.33 7.69
CA LEU A 130 1.03 16.06 7.17
C LEU A 130 -0.33 15.68 7.74
N CYS A 131 -1.17 15.07 6.90
CA CYS A 131 -2.28 14.26 7.34
C CYS A 131 -2.09 12.80 6.91
N LEU A 132 -2.38 11.89 7.81
CA LEU A 132 -2.24 10.45 7.58
C LEU A 132 -3.59 9.77 7.75
N HIS A 133 -4.00 9.03 6.71
CA HIS A 133 -5.17 8.18 6.73
C HIS A 133 -4.72 6.72 6.68
N THR A 134 -5.10 5.93 7.66
CA THR A 134 -4.70 4.53 7.76
C THR A 134 -5.89 3.59 7.69
N LEU A 135 -5.69 2.43 7.07
CA LEU A 135 -6.62 1.32 6.99
C LEU A 135 -5.97 0.12 7.66
N SER A 136 -6.17 -0.02 8.96
CA SER A 136 -5.43 -0.96 9.80
C SER A 136 -6.23 -2.20 10.18
N ASP A 137 -7.56 -2.04 10.35
CA ASP A 137 -8.44 -3.12 10.76
C ASP A 137 -9.24 -3.65 9.57
N THR A 138 -9.67 -4.90 9.66
CA THR A 138 -10.54 -5.52 8.65
C THR A 138 -11.87 -4.78 8.47
N GLU A 139 -12.35 -4.10 9.50
CA GLU A 139 -13.57 -3.29 9.45
C GLU A 139 -13.38 -1.96 8.71
N ASP A 140 -12.13 -1.53 8.53
CA ASP A 140 -11.78 -0.32 7.78
C ASP A 140 -11.77 -0.59 6.27
N LEU A 141 -11.71 -1.85 5.86
CA LEU A 141 -11.66 -2.29 4.47
C LEU A 141 -13.04 -2.71 3.96
N PRO A 142 -13.31 -2.58 2.65
CA PRO A 142 -14.55 -3.09 2.07
C PRO A 142 -14.65 -4.60 2.19
N GLY A 143 -15.86 -5.13 2.31
CA GLY A 143 -16.09 -6.58 2.37
C GLY A 143 -15.67 -7.33 1.10
N LYS A 144 -15.58 -6.63 -0.02
CA LYS A 144 -15.14 -7.16 -1.31
C LYS A 144 -14.43 -6.08 -2.10
N VAL A 145 -13.28 -6.41 -2.64
CA VAL A 145 -12.51 -5.54 -3.55
C VAL A 145 -12.76 -5.97 -4.99
N ALA A 146 -13.27 -5.06 -5.81
CA ALA A 146 -13.41 -5.26 -7.24
C ALA A 146 -12.16 -4.73 -7.97
N THR A 147 -11.75 -5.46 -9.01
CA THR A 147 -10.62 -5.04 -9.87
C THR A 147 -11.04 -4.05 -10.94
N ASP A 148 -12.33 -3.98 -11.25
CA ASP A 148 -12.92 -3.16 -12.31
C ASP A 148 -14.33 -2.69 -11.92
N SER A 149 -14.43 -1.65 -11.10
CA SER A 149 -15.71 -1.02 -10.78
C SER A 149 -16.04 0.06 -11.81
N ARG A 150 -17.28 0.07 -12.30
CA ARG A 150 -17.76 1.16 -13.15
C ARG A 150 -17.84 2.46 -12.34
N TYR A 151 -17.23 3.51 -12.86
CA TYR A 151 -17.25 4.82 -12.24
C TYR A 151 -18.26 5.73 -12.96
N GLU A 152 -19.41 5.95 -12.32
CA GLU A 152 -20.57 6.60 -12.95
C GLU A 152 -20.31 8.06 -13.35
N ARG A 153 -19.46 8.79 -12.62
CA ARG A 153 -19.16 10.20 -12.95
C ARG A 153 -18.47 10.40 -14.30
N LEU A 154 -17.69 9.41 -14.74
CA LEU A 154 -16.94 9.46 -16.00
C LEU A 154 -17.49 8.47 -17.03
N SER A 155 -18.42 7.61 -16.65
CA SER A 155 -19.09 6.67 -17.56
C SER A 155 -20.23 7.36 -18.30
N THR A 156 -20.45 6.91 -19.53
CA THR A 156 -21.56 7.35 -20.39
C THR A 156 -22.34 6.13 -20.89
N ASP A 157 -23.47 6.36 -21.56
CA ASP A 157 -24.23 5.27 -22.19
C ASP A 157 -23.45 4.52 -23.29
N ARG A 158 -22.35 5.13 -23.77
CA ARG A 158 -21.54 4.59 -24.87
C ARG A 158 -20.14 4.16 -24.47
N SER A 159 -19.69 4.48 -23.27
CA SER A 159 -18.36 4.14 -22.78
C SER A 159 -18.34 3.98 -21.28
N ASP A 160 -17.77 2.90 -20.80
CA ASP A 160 -17.55 2.65 -19.39
C ASP A 160 -16.17 3.14 -18.96
N CYS A 161 -16.13 4.02 -17.97
CA CYS A 161 -14.91 4.28 -17.22
C CYS A 161 -14.86 3.28 -16.06
N ARG A 162 -13.89 2.39 -16.05
CA ARG A 162 -13.71 1.38 -15.01
C ARG A 162 -12.47 1.71 -14.19
N LEU A 163 -12.62 1.67 -12.89
CA LEU A 163 -11.55 1.95 -11.94
C LEU A 163 -11.23 0.71 -11.12
N SER A 164 -9.95 0.46 -10.87
CA SER A 164 -9.50 -0.49 -9.86
C SER A 164 -9.66 0.08 -8.45
N PHE A 165 -9.51 -0.77 -7.44
CA PHE A 165 -9.72 -0.42 -6.04
C PHE A 165 -9.05 0.90 -5.61
N ALA A 166 -7.76 1.07 -5.88
CA ALA A 166 -7.00 2.26 -5.45
C ALA A 166 -7.06 3.44 -6.43
N ALA A 167 -7.73 3.29 -7.59
CA ALA A 167 -7.79 4.31 -8.61
C ALA A 167 -8.40 5.65 -8.14
N PRO A 168 -9.42 5.69 -7.26
CA PRO A 168 -9.91 6.97 -6.73
C PRO A 168 -8.81 7.82 -6.08
N VAL A 169 -7.93 7.20 -5.29
CA VAL A 169 -6.81 7.92 -4.67
C VAL A 169 -5.81 8.40 -5.73
N GLY A 170 -5.45 7.55 -6.71
CA GLY A 170 -4.46 7.91 -7.72
C GLY A 170 -4.94 8.90 -8.78
N LEU A 171 -6.25 8.90 -9.12
CA LEU A 171 -6.78 9.67 -10.24
C LEU A 171 -7.59 10.90 -9.83
N LEU A 172 -8.14 10.91 -8.62
CA LEU A 172 -9.12 11.93 -8.22
C LEU A 172 -8.60 12.90 -7.16
N LEU A 173 -7.48 12.59 -6.49
CA LEU A 173 -6.83 13.55 -5.61
C LEU A 173 -6.05 14.58 -6.43
N ASP A 174 -6.17 15.86 -6.05
CA ASP A 174 -5.47 16.97 -6.67
C ASP A 174 -4.37 17.58 -5.77
N CYS A 175 -3.93 16.83 -4.78
CA CYS A 175 -2.93 17.25 -3.79
C CYS A 175 -1.66 16.39 -3.84
N ASN A 176 -0.60 16.89 -3.24
CA ASN A 176 0.60 16.09 -2.99
C ASN A 176 0.29 14.98 -2.01
N HIS A 177 0.50 13.76 -2.42
CA HIS A 177 0.24 12.60 -1.57
C HIS A 177 1.15 11.41 -1.87
N CYS A 178 1.24 10.52 -0.92
CA CYS A 178 1.88 9.22 -1.05
C CYS A 178 0.88 8.13 -0.63
N TYR A 179 0.54 7.24 -1.55
CA TYR A 179 -0.24 6.05 -1.25
C TYR A 179 0.69 4.87 -1.05
N ASN A 180 0.66 4.27 0.12
CA ASN A 180 1.44 3.09 0.45
C ASN A 180 0.52 1.89 0.58
N GLN A 181 0.87 0.81 -0.09
CA GLN A 181 0.18 -0.47 0.01
C GLN A 181 1.18 -1.57 0.35
N TYR A 182 0.92 -2.27 1.45
CA TYR A 182 1.72 -3.40 1.91
C TYR A 182 0.92 -4.67 1.73
N ILE A 183 1.51 -5.65 1.05
CA ILE A 183 0.91 -6.97 0.84
C ILE A 183 1.87 -8.00 1.39
N PHE A 184 1.44 -8.73 2.42
CA PHE A 184 2.21 -9.81 3.05
C PHE A 184 1.64 -11.14 2.60
N ILE A 185 2.45 -11.92 1.89
CA ILE A 185 2.11 -13.27 1.44
C ILE A 185 2.75 -14.23 2.42
N ASP A 186 1.95 -14.83 3.28
CA ASP A 186 2.38 -15.81 4.27
C ASP A 186 2.37 -17.23 3.67
N ASP A 187 2.92 -18.20 4.40
CA ASP A 187 2.84 -19.62 4.01
C ASP A 187 1.38 -20.10 4.00
N HIS A 188 0.93 -20.57 2.85
CA HIS A 188 -0.45 -21.00 2.63
C HIS A 188 -0.86 -22.12 3.60
N GLY A 189 -0.02 -23.14 3.75
CA GLY A 189 -0.33 -24.29 4.60
C GLY A 189 -0.38 -23.94 6.10
N GLU A 190 0.52 -23.06 6.55
CA GLU A 190 0.50 -22.55 7.93
C GLU A 190 -0.73 -21.69 8.19
N ASN A 191 -1.11 -20.86 7.23
CA ASN A 191 -2.31 -20.03 7.35
C ASN A 191 -3.60 -20.87 7.40
N LEU A 192 -3.74 -21.86 6.54
CA LEU A 192 -4.90 -22.77 6.60
C LEU A 192 -5.02 -23.44 7.96
N LYS A 193 -3.93 -24.01 8.48
CA LYS A 193 -3.92 -24.61 9.82
C LYS A 193 -4.32 -23.62 10.92
N ARG A 194 -3.88 -22.37 10.79
CA ARG A 194 -4.24 -21.31 11.75
C ARG A 194 -5.72 -20.96 11.68
N PHE A 195 -6.29 -20.86 10.48
CA PHE A 195 -7.72 -20.63 10.29
C PHE A 195 -8.57 -21.81 10.79
N GLU A 196 -8.17 -23.04 10.50
CA GLU A 196 -8.84 -24.24 11.05
C GLU A 196 -8.81 -24.27 12.59
N GLN A 197 -7.69 -23.90 13.21
CA GLN A 197 -7.60 -23.81 14.65
C GLN A 197 -8.50 -22.68 15.19
N THR A 198 -8.56 -21.55 14.49
CA THR A 198 -9.44 -20.43 14.87
C THR A 198 -10.90 -20.84 14.75
N ALA A 199 -11.29 -21.54 13.67
CA ALA A 199 -12.65 -22.07 13.50
C ALA A 199 -13.04 -23.01 14.66
N ARG A 200 -12.14 -23.92 15.06
CA ARG A 200 -12.35 -24.80 16.22
C ARG A 200 -12.53 -24.03 17.52
N ASN A 201 -11.71 -23.01 17.75
CA ASN A 201 -11.83 -22.15 18.92
C ASN A 201 -13.15 -21.37 18.93
N MET A 202 -13.54 -20.81 17.76
CA MET A 202 -14.81 -20.09 17.60
C MET A 202 -16.01 -21.02 17.78
N HIS A 203 -15.90 -22.30 17.43
CA HIS A 203 -16.97 -23.27 17.66
C HIS A 203 -17.31 -23.39 19.15
N SER A 204 -16.32 -23.45 20.03
CA SER A 204 -16.54 -23.49 21.46
C SER A 204 -17.10 -22.19 22.03
N LEU A 205 -16.72 -21.03 21.43
CA LEU A 205 -17.15 -19.71 21.85
C LEU A 205 -18.46 -19.25 21.21
N SER A 206 -18.94 -19.93 20.17
CA SER A 206 -20.14 -19.55 19.42
C SER A 206 -21.43 -19.55 20.26
N ARG A 207 -21.44 -20.31 21.36
CA ARG A 207 -22.57 -20.36 22.31
C ARG A 207 -22.72 -19.08 23.12
N TYR A 208 -21.67 -18.29 23.24
CA TYR A 208 -21.65 -17.09 24.10
C TYR A 208 -21.82 -15.78 23.36
N SER A 209 -21.64 -15.75 22.04
CA SER A 209 -21.72 -14.52 21.27
C SER A 209 -22.15 -14.77 19.83
N ARG A 210 -23.12 -13.95 19.35
CA ARG A 210 -23.54 -13.96 17.95
C ARG A 210 -22.40 -13.56 17.00
N SER A 211 -21.53 -12.66 17.45
CA SER A 211 -20.34 -12.27 16.69
C SER A 211 -19.42 -13.46 16.43
N ASN A 212 -19.21 -14.33 17.43
CA ASN A 212 -18.40 -15.53 17.27
C ASN A 212 -19.05 -16.56 16.31
N GLN A 213 -20.38 -16.61 16.25
CA GLN A 213 -21.09 -17.44 15.26
C GLN A 213 -20.87 -16.95 13.83
N ILE A 214 -20.96 -15.63 13.63
CA ILE A 214 -20.75 -14.99 12.31
C ILE A 214 -19.29 -15.20 11.89
N ASN A 215 -18.35 -14.90 12.75
CA ASN A 215 -16.91 -15.07 12.46
C ASN A 215 -16.56 -16.52 12.14
N LYS A 216 -17.15 -17.48 12.86
CA LYS A 216 -16.98 -18.91 12.55
C LYS A 216 -17.49 -19.22 11.15
N ALA A 217 -18.69 -18.78 10.79
CA ALA A 217 -19.28 -19.04 9.46
C ALA A 217 -18.40 -18.47 8.34
N TRP A 218 -17.89 -17.25 8.50
CA TRP A 218 -16.98 -16.65 7.52
C TRP A 218 -15.66 -17.41 7.39
N ILE A 219 -15.08 -17.89 8.50
CA ILE A 219 -13.84 -18.68 8.46
C ILE A 219 -14.10 -20.02 7.74
N GLU A 220 -15.23 -20.69 8.03
CA GLU A 220 -15.60 -21.96 7.38
C GLU A 220 -15.85 -21.77 5.87
N GLU A 221 -16.52 -20.69 5.47
CA GLU A 221 -16.73 -20.33 4.05
C GLU A 221 -15.39 -20.11 3.36
N TYR A 222 -14.50 -19.29 3.96
CA TYR A 222 -13.16 -19.07 3.43
C TYR A 222 -12.36 -20.38 3.30
N LEU A 223 -12.37 -21.25 4.31
CA LEU A 223 -11.66 -22.54 4.28
C LEU A 223 -12.17 -23.43 3.14
N ASN A 224 -13.51 -23.49 2.94
CA ASN A 224 -14.11 -24.23 1.84
C ASN A 224 -13.67 -23.70 0.47
N GLU A 225 -13.65 -22.39 0.29
CA GLU A 225 -13.19 -21.77 -0.93
C GLU A 225 -11.67 -21.92 -1.14
N ALA A 226 -10.87 -21.77 -0.08
CA ALA A 226 -9.42 -21.92 -0.15
C ALA A 226 -9.04 -23.35 -0.56
N HIS A 227 -9.69 -24.37 0.01
CA HIS A 227 -9.44 -25.75 -0.36
C HIS A 227 -9.95 -26.10 -1.76
N SER A 228 -11.10 -25.58 -2.19
CA SER A 228 -11.70 -25.92 -3.48
C SER A 228 -11.09 -25.15 -4.66
N LYS A 229 -10.70 -23.89 -4.44
CA LYS A 229 -10.21 -22.97 -5.49
C LYS A 229 -8.72 -22.64 -5.38
N GLY A 230 -8.03 -23.15 -4.35
CA GLY A 230 -6.61 -22.85 -4.12
C GLY A 230 -6.34 -21.40 -3.77
N LEU A 231 -7.28 -20.73 -3.08
CA LEU A 231 -7.11 -19.32 -2.70
C LEU A 231 -6.02 -19.16 -1.65
N THR A 232 -5.17 -18.17 -1.82
CA THR A 232 -4.12 -17.83 -0.87
C THR A 232 -4.55 -16.60 -0.05
N SER A 233 -4.49 -16.70 1.27
CA SER A 233 -4.70 -15.55 2.14
C SER A 233 -3.50 -14.62 2.11
N VAL A 234 -3.75 -13.34 2.07
CA VAL A 234 -2.74 -12.29 2.20
C VAL A 234 -3.15 -11.34 3.33
N ARG A 235 -2.16 -10.75 3.99
CA ARG A 235 -2.41 -9.63 4.90
C ARG A 235 -2.10 -8.36 4.14
N CYS A 236 -2.98 -7.38 4.26
CA CYS A 236 -2.85 -6.10 3.59
C CYS A 236 -2.91 -4.95 4.61
N HIS A 237 -2.12 -3.94 4.36
CA HIS A 237 -2.21 -2.65 5.03
C HIS A 237 -2.03 -1.57 3.97
N CYS A 238 -2.83 -0.52 4.05
CA CYS A 238 -2.66 0.64 3.19
C CYS A 238 -2.87 1.93 3.98
N ASN A 239 -2.18 2.96 3.54
CA ASN A 239 -2.31 4.29 4.06
C ASN A 239 -2.12 5.34 2.97
N VAL A 240 -2.70 6.51 3.20
CA VAL A 240 -2.50 7.71 2.39
C VAL A 240 -1.91 8.77 3.29
N MET A 241 -0.75 9.27 2.92
CA MET A 241 -0.12 10.42 3.52
C MET A 241 -0.22 11.58 2.53
N ALA A 242 -0.82 12.68 2.94
CA ALA A 242 -0.91 13.88 2.15
C ALA A 242 -0.39 15.08 2.95
N TRP A 243 0.04 16.14 2.27
CA TRP A 243 0.67 17.28 2.94
C TRP A 243 0.46 18.59 2.21
N SER A 244 0.57 19.67 2.98
CA SER A 244 0.59 21.06 2.50
C SER A 244 1.32 21.92 3.52
N ASP A 245 1.91 23.00 3.08
CA ASP A 245 2.46 24.07 3.94
C ASP A 245 1.37 25.01 4.48
N ASP A 246 0.17 25.00 3.88
CA ASP A 246 -1.00 25.77 4.30
C ASP A 246 -2.00 24.90 5.10
N ARG A 247 -2.37 25.39 6.30
CA ARG A 247 -3.32 24.69 7.19
C ARG A 247 -4.75 24.64 6.65
N GLU A 248 -5.21 25.68 5.96
CA GLU A 248 -6.55 25.70 5.39
C GLU A 248 -6.64 24.72 4.21
N GLU A 249 -5.60 24.71 3.38
CA GLU A 249 -5.49 23.74 2.30
C GLU A 249 -5.39 22.31 2.85
N LEU A 250 -4.65 22.08 3.91
CA LEU A 250 -4.57 20.76 4.54
C LEU A 250 -5.92 20.25 5.03
N ARG A 251 -6.80 21.13 5.55
CA ARG A 251 -8.16 20.77 5.93
C ARG A 251 -8.98 20.32 4.72
N ARG A 252 -8.86 21.02 3.61
CA ARG A 252 -9.51 20.64 2.34
C ARG A 252 -9.01 19.27 1.90
N ILE A 253 -7.69 19.07 1.87
CA ILE A 253 -7.03 17.82 1.48
C ILE A 253 -7.49 16.66 2.37
N LYS A 254 -7.55 16.86 3.70
CA LYS A 254 -8.00 15.84 4.65
C LYS A 254 -9.42 15.33 4.34
N ASN A 255 -10.33 16.26 4.03
CA ASN A 255 -11.70 15.92 3.66
C ASN A 255 -11.76 15.22 2.29
N GLU A 256 -10.95 15.64 1.35
CA GLU A 256 -10.90 15.07 0.02
C GLU A 256 -10.35 13.63 0.03
N VAL A 257 -9.23 13.40 0.71
CA VAL A 257 -8.67 12.05 0.91
C VAL A 257 -9.72 11.15 1.58
N GLY A 258 -10.38 11.63 2.63
CA GLY A 258 -11.48 10.89 3.28
C GLY A 258 -12.61 10.54 2.32
N SER A 259 -12.99 11.47 1.44
CA SER A 259 -14.03 11.26 0.43
C SER A 259 -13.62 10.21 -0.62
N GLN A 260 -12.37 10.24 -1.09
CA GLN A 260 -11.86 9.25 -2.04
C GLN A 260 -11.77 7.85 -1.40
N LEU A 261 -11.34 7.76 -0.15
CA LEU A 261 -11.34 6.50 0.59
C LEU A 261 -12.76 5.97 0.85
N ALA A 262 -13.72 6.86 1.09
CA ALA A 262 -15.12 6.47 1.20
C ALA A 262 -15.70 5.94 -0.13
N LEU A 263 -15.27 6.48 -1.29
CA LEU A 263 -15.61 5.91 -2.61
C LEU A 263 -15.05 4.50 -2.81
N MET A 264 -13.97 4.16 -2.12
CA MET A 264 -13.41 2.82 -2.07
C MET A 264 -14.11 1.92 -1.03
N GLU A 265 -15.20 2.37 -0.42
CA GLU A 265 -15.89 1.72 0.71
C GLU A 265 -14.99 1.51 1.94
N CYS A 266 -13.96 2.33 2.08
CA CYS A 266 -13.04 2.28 3.21
C CYS A 266 -13.48 3.23 4.32
N LYS A 267 -13.15 2.89 5.57
CA LYS A 267 -13.40 3.71 6.76
C LYS A 267 -12.06 4.10 7.39
N PRO A 268 -11.36 5.11 6.87
CA PRO A 268 -10.03 5.43 7.35
C PRO A 268 -10.07 6.01 8.76
N ARG A 269 -9.03 5.68 9.53
CA ARG A 269 -8.67 6.39 10.75
C ARG A 269 -7.66 7.49 10.36
N HIS A 270 -7.79 8.65 10.93
CA HIS A 270 -6.93 9.79 10.64
C HIS A 270 -6.49 10.47 11.93
N ASN A 271 -5.34 11.14 11.86
CA ASN A 271 -4.81 12.02 12.92
C ASN A 271 -5.48 13.40 12.91
#